data_1e24891338e72b193e0577e573345e14
#
_entry.id   1e24891338e72b193e0577e573345e14
#
_cell.length_a   1.000
_cell.length_b   1.000
_cell.length_c   1.000
_cell.angle_alpha   90.00
_cell.angle_beta   90.00
_cell.angle_gamma   90.00
#
_symmetry.space_group_name_H-M   'P 1'
#
loop_
_entity.id
_entity.type
_entity.pdbx_description
1 polymer ?
#
loop_
_entity_poly.entity_id
_entity_poly.type
_entity_poly.pdbx_seq_one_letter_code
_entity_poly.pdbx_strand_id
1 'polypeptide(L)'
;MTPPKPDARPDRVSLLRYLRLFRQDILSAQPARLYRAWMAEFRTPFFRSYMVNDPPLVDLVLKERPDDFPKSDRIGEGLRPLLGDSVFLTNGETWKRQRRIIDPAFEGGRLRDTFPAMWAAGQAACDRIGPGEVEVEAEMSHAAA
;
A
#
# COMPACT_ATOMS: atom_id res chain seq x y z
N MET A 1 -4.11 -24.15 4.73
CA MET A 1 -2.69 -23.79 4.96
C MET A 1 -2.66 -22.37 5.49
N THR A 2 -2.08 -22.10 6.66
CA THR A 2 -1.98 -20.73 7.19
C THR A 2 -0.76 -20.08 6.54
N PRO A 3 -0.88 -18.87 5.94
CA PRO A 3 0.26 -18.18 5.36
C PRO A 3 1.39 -17.95 6.39
N PRO A 4 2.64 -17.96 5.98
CA PRO A 4 3.74 -17.66 6.89
C PRO A 4 3.61 -16.23 7.40
N LYS A 5 3.80 -16.06 8.71
CA LYS A 5 3.75 -14.76 9.37
C LYS A 5 5.17 -14.22 9.49
N PRO A 6 5.44 -12.94 9.14
CA PRO A 6 6.73 -12.33 9.37
C PRO A 6 7.11 -12.36 10.86
N ASP A 7 8.37 -12.60 11.16
CA ASP A 7 8.89 -12.51 12.51
C ASP A 7 8.90 -11.04 12.97
N ALA A 8 8.12 -10.75 14.02
CA ALA A 8 8.09 -9.41 14.57
C ALA A 8 9.26 -9.20 15.56
N ARG A 9 9.88 -8.02 15.52
CA ARG A 9 10.92 -7.67 16.48
C ARG A 9 10.37 -7.43 17.89
N PRO A 10 11.22 -7.50 18.95
CA PRO A 10 10.87 -7.00 20.27
C PRO A 10 10.50 -5.52 20.26
N ASP A 11 9.70 -5.05 21.23
CA ASP A 11 9.23 -3.67 21.32
C ASP A 11 10.36 -2.65 21.41
N ARG A 12 11.42 -2.98 22.14
CA ARG A 12 12.60 -2.13 22.29
C ARG A 12 13.80 -2.74 21.60
N VAL A 13 14.37 -2.01 20.66
CA VAL A 13 15.63 -2.35 19.99
C VAL A 13 16.46 -1.07 19.80
N SER A 14 17.77 -1.21 19.69
CA SER A 14 18.64 -0.09 19.34
C SER A 14 18.34 0.41 17.93
N LEU A 15 18.62 1.69 17.66
CA LEU A 15 18.44 2.30 16.34
C LEU A 15 19.20 1.55 15.25
N LEU A 16 20.43 1.12 15.51
CA LEU A 16 21.24 0.35 14.56
C LEU A 16 20.59 -1.00 14.23
N ARG A 17 20.06 -1.70 15.22
CA ARG A 17 19.33 -2.96 15.00
C ARG A 17 18.04 -2.73 14.22
N TYR A 18 17.30 -1.67 14.53
CA TYR A 18 16.11 -1.29 13.77
C TYR A 18 16.44 -1.03 12.30
N LEU A 19 17.46 -0.24 12.00
CA LEU A 19 17.87 0.07 10.64
C LEU A 19 18.32 -1.19 9.88
N ARG A 20 19.03 -2.10 10.55
CA ARG A 20 19.42 -3.38 9.94
C ARG A 20 18.21 -4.23 9.58
N LEU A 21 17.25 -4.38 10.49
CA LEU A 21 16.01 -5.13 10.25
C LEU A 21 15.19 -4.49 9.11
N PHE A 22 15.06 -3.16 9.11
CA PHE A 22 14.33 -2.43 8.08
C PHE A 22 14.92 -2.62 6.68
N ARG A 23 16.25 -2.79 6.58
CA ARG A 23 16.91 -3.08 5.30
C ARG A 23 16.74 -4.52 4.85
N GLN A 24 16.52 -5.45 5.77
CA GLN A 24 16.26 -6.85 5.45
C GLN A 24 14.82 -7.07 5.03
N ASP A 25 13.90 -6.58 5.83
CA ASP A 25 12.47 -6.71 5.63
C ASP A 25 11.72 -5.66 6.47
N ILE A 26 10.93 -4.82 5.82
CA ILE A 26 10.17 -3.76 6.46
C ILE A 26 9.14 -4.29 7.48
N LEU A 27 8.57 -5.47 7.24
CA LEU A 27 7.57 -6.07 8.14
C LEU A 27 8.21 -6.59 9.41
N SER A 28 9.35 -7.28 9.30
CA SER A 28 10.11 -7.78 10.45
C SER A 28 10.71 -6.68 11.31
N ALA A 29 10.87 -5.46 10.76
CA ALA A 29 11.27 -4.29 11.54
C ALA A 29 10.17 -3.76 12.47
N GLN A 30 8.93 -4.22 12.32
CA GLN A 30 7.79 -3.76 13.13
C GLN A 30 7.63 -4.62 14.39
N PRO A 31 7.36 -4.02 15.57
CA PRO A 31 7.08 -4.79 16.77
C PRO A 31 5.68 -5.43 16.71
N ALA A 32 5.55 -6.61 17.30
CA ALA A 32 4.31 -7.40 17.29
C ALA A 32 3.08 -6.62 17.81
N ARG A 33 3.28 -5.70 18.76
CA ARG A 33 2.20 -4.87 19.32
C ARG A 33 1.52 -3.98 18.28
N LEU A 34 2.22 -3.56 17.20
CA LEU A 34 1.64 -2.70 16.17
C LEU A 34 0.49 -3.35 15.43
N TYR A 35 0.54 -4.67 15.26
CA TYR A 35 -0.53 -5.42 14.61
C TYR A 35 -1.82 -5.51 15.44
N ARG A 36 -1.77 -5.08 16.71
CA ARG A 36 -2.90 -5.10 17.64
C ARG A 36 -3.27 -3.71 18.18
N ALA A 37 -2.40 -2.73 17.98
CA ALA A 37 -2.65 -1.37 18.44
C ALA A 37 -3.65 -0.68 17.49
N TRP A 38 -4.62 0.05 18.03
CA TRP A 38 -5.52 0.90 17.26
C TRP A 38 -4.77 2.08 16.61
N MET A 39 -3.75 2.60 17.31
CA MET A 39 -2.81 3.60 16.82
C MET A 39 -1.46 3.43 17.51
N ALA A 40 -0.37 3.72 16.80
CA ALA A 40 0.97 3.75 17.36
C ALA A 40 1.76 4.94 16.84
N GLU A 41 2.44 5.63 17.73
CA GLU A 41 3.36 6.73 17.41
C GLU A 41 4.79 6.18 17.29
N PHE A 42 5.49 6.61 16.25
CA PHE A 42 6.93 6.45 16.09
C PHE A 42 7.59 7.82 16.12
N ARG A 43 8.48 7.99 17.03
CA ARG A 43 9.26 9.23 17.16
C ARG A 43 10.72 8.95 16.86
N THR A 44 11.24 9.67 15.89
CA THR A 44 12.68 9.74 15.60
C THR A 44 13.17 11.18 15.85
N PRO A 45 14.48 11.43 15.87
CA PRO A 45 15.00 12.81 15.94
C PRO A 45 14.53 13.70 14.76
N PHE A 46 14.17 13.11 13.63
CA PHE A 46 13.91 13.81 12.37
C PHE A 46 12.43 13.92 12.02
N PHE A 47 11.59 13.00 12.50
CA PHE A 47 10.16 12.98 12.19
C PHE A 47 9.35 12.20 13.21
N ARG A 48 8.06 12.49 13.25
CA ARG A 48 7.04 11.68 13.90
C ARG A 48 6.19 11.01 12.83
N SER A 49 5.87 9.73 13.00
CA SER A 49 4.92 9.04 12.19
C SER A 49 3.91 8.28 13.05
N TYR A 50 2.72 8.11 12.51
CA TYR A 50 1.63 7.42 13.16
C TYR A 50 1.17 6.28 12.27
N MET A 51 1.05 5.09 12.85
CA MET A 51 0.38 3.97 12.20
C MET A 51 -1.02 3.87 12.80
N VAL A 52 -2.02 3.84 11.95
CA VAL A 52 -3.43 3.81 12.31
C VAL A 52 -4.05 2.52 11.81
N ASN A 53 -4.65 1.72 12.70
CA ASN A 53 -5.31 0.45 12.40
C ASN A 53 -6.82 0.48 12.72
N ASP A 54 -7.28 1.47 13.46
CA ASP A 54 -8.68 1.59 13.86
C ASP A 54 -9.53 2.09 12.67
N PRO A 55 -10.58 1.37 12.24
CA PRO A 55 -11.39 1.76 11.08
C PRO A 55 -11.96 3.18 11.15
N PRO A 56 -12.51 3.67 12.29
CA PRO A 56 -12.95 5.06 12.42
C PRO A 56 -11.83 6.07 12.17
N LEU A 57 -10.62 5.82 12.67
CA LEU A 57 -9.47 6.70 12.43
C LEU A 57 -8.99 6.66 10.98
N VAL A 58 -9.07 5.50 10.33
CA VAL A 58 -8.77 5.37 8.90
C VAL A 58 -9.78 6.17 8.06
N ASP A 59 -11.07 6.07 8.39
CA ASP A 59 -12.11 6.86 7.72
C ASP A 59 -11.94 8.37 7.95
N LEU A 60 -11.59 8.79 9.17
CA LEU A 60 -11.27 10.18 9.47
C LEU A 60 -10.14 10.71 8.56
N VAL A 61 -9.05 9.97 8.44
CA VAL A 61 -7.87 10.40 7.65
C VAL A 61 -8.14 10.38 6.15
N LEU A 62 -8.83 9.34 5.65
CA LEU A 62 -8.92 9.10 4.21
C LEU A 62 -10.18 9.71 3.58
N LYS A 63 -11.28 9.86 4.34
CA LYS A 63 -12.57 10.29 3.81
C LYS A 63 -13.05 11.62 4.40
N GLU A 64 -13.02 11.75 5.73
CA GLU A 64 -13.66 12.90 6.38
C GLU A 64 -12.78 14.15 6.33
N ARG A 65 -11.48 13.99 6.56
CA ARG A 65 -10.53 15.11 6.67
C ARG A 65 -9.22 14.90 5.88
N PRO A 66 -9.27 14.50 4.61
CA PRO A 66 -8.05 14.20 3.83
C PRO A 66 -7.12 15.40 3.65
N ASP A 67 -7.65 16.62 3.67
CA ASP A 67 -6.86 17.85 3.54
C ASP A 67 -5.98 18.11 4.77
N ASP A 68 -6.36 17.61 5.95
CA ASP A 68 -5.58 17.75 7.18
C ASP A 68 -4.41 16.76 7.27
N PHE A 69 -4.42 15.75 6.43
CA PHE A 69 -3.43 14.68 6.38
C PHE A 69 -2.76 14.58 5.01
N PRO A 70 -2.04 15.63 4.57
CA PRO A 70 -1.40 15.62 3.25
C PRO A 70 -0.33 14.54 3.16
N LYS A 71 -0.10 14.04 1.95
CA LYS A 71 0.99 13.12 1.67
C LYS A 71 2.34 13.80 1.94
N SER A 72 3.29 13.03 2.43
CA SER A 72 4.62 13.54 2.77
C SER A 72 5.40 14.00 1.54
N ASP A 73 5.88 15.25 1.56
CA ASP A 73 6.73 15.79 0.49
C ASP A 73 8.01 14.96 0.32
N ARG A 74 8.59 14.49 1.42
CA ARG A 74 9.77 13.64 1.40
C ARG A 74 9.58 12.35 0.60
N ILE A 75 8.41 11.71 0.75
CA ILE A 75 8.05 10.52 -0.04
C ILE A 75 7.80 10.94 -1.50
N GLY A 76 7.11 12.06 -1.68
CA GLY A 76 6.86 12.65 -2.99
C GLY A 76 8.13 12.91 -3.78
N GLU A 77 9.13 13.56 -3.19
CA GLU A 77 10.41 13.83 -3.83
C GLU A 77 11.13 12.55 -4.27
N GLY A 78 11.12 11.51 -3.43
CA GLY A 78 11.75 10.23 -3.74
C GLY A 78 11.07 9.45 -4.87
N LEU A 79 9.75 9.57 -5.00
CA LEU A 79 8.96 8.79 -5.96
C LEU A 79 8.56 9.58 -7.22
N ARG A 80 8.68 10.90 -7.24
CA ARG A 80 8.31 11.74 -8.36
C ARG A 80 9.03 11.41 -9.68
N PRO A 81 10.32 11.04 -9.70
CA PRO A 81 10.97 10.61 -10.93
C PRO A 81 10.32 9.38 -11.58
N LEU A 82 9.68 8.51 -10.78
CA LEU A 82 9.01 7.30 -11.25
C LEU A 82 7.52 7.55 -11.55
N LEU A 83 6.82 8.28 -10.69
CA LEU A 83 5.36 8.39 -10.71
C LEU A 83 4.86 9.75 -11.21
N GLY A 84 5.75 10.71 -11.45
CA GLY A 84 5.37 12.06 -11.86
C GLY A 84 4.43 12.73 -10.86
N ASP A 85 3.57 13.62 -11.34
CA ASP A 85 2.52 14.27 -10.54
C ASP A 85 1.22 13.43 -10.52
N SER A 86 1.36 12.17 -10.15
CA SER A 86 0.21 11.26 -10.05
C SER A 86 -0.61 11.47 -8.78
N VAL A 87 -1.81 10.92 -8.75
CA VAL A 87 -2.72 10.91 -7.59
C VAL A 87 -2.06 10.35 -6.32
N PHE A 88 -1.02 9.55 -6.46
CA PHE A 88 -0.28 8.99 -5.33
C PHE A 88 0.63 10.01 -4.63
N LEU A 89 1.04 11.08 -5.31
CA LEU A 89 1.99 12.05 -4.79
C LEU A 89 1.42 13.47 -4.63
N THR A 90 0.36 13.80 -5.37
CA THR A 90 -0.25 15.13 -5.33
C THR A 90 -1.11 15.32 -4.09
N ASN A 91 -1.26 16.58 -3.68
CA ASN A 91 -2.11 17.04 -2.58
C ASN A 91 -3.06 18.16 -3.06
N GLY A 92 -3.98 18.57 -2.18
CA GLY A 92 -4.87 19.72 -2.39
C GLY A 92 -5.72 19.62 -3.66
N GLU A 93 -5.89 20.74 -4.36
CA GLU A 93 -6.78 20.82 -5.54
C GLU A 93 -6.35 19.95 -6.72
N THR A 94 -5.05 19.73 -6.90
CA THR A 94 -4.55 18.82 -7.95
C THR A 94 -4.98 17.39 -7.66
N TRP A 95 -4.81 16.94 -6.43
CA TRP A 95 -5.26 15.62 -6.00
C TRP A 95 -6.78 15.48 -6.11
N LYS A 96 -7.57 16.46 -5.67
CA LYS A 96 -9.03 16.45 -5.76
C LYS A 96 -9.51 16.34 -7.20
N ARG A 97 -8.86 17.06 -8.13
CA ARG A 97 -9.18 16.99 -9.56
C ARG A 97 -8.90 15.60 -10.12
N GLN A 98 -7.76 15.00 -9.78
CA GLN A 98 -7.39 13.66 -10.21
C GLN A 98 -8.34 12.60 -9.63
N ARG A 99 -8.70 12.72 -8.35
CA ARG A 99 -9.68 11.81 -7.71
C ARG A 99 -11.04 11.85 -8.40
N ARG A 100 -11.55 13.04 -8.73
CA ARG A 100 -12.83 13.17 -9.47
C ARG A 100 -12.84 12.44 -10.83
N ILE A 101 -11.67 12.29 -11.46
CA ILE A 101 -11.53 11.54 -12.70
C ILE A 101 -11.48 10.04 -12.45
N ILE A 102 -10.79 9.64 -11.39
CA ILE A 102 -10.49 8.23 -11.10
C ILE A 102 -11.64 7.53 -10.34
N ASP A 103 -12.26 8.22 -9.37
CA ASP A 103 -13.24 7.62 -8.47
C ASP A 103 -14.42 6.94 -9.20
N PRO A 104 -14.99 7.52 -10.27
CA PRO A 104 -16.07 6.88 -11.02
C PRO A 104 -15.71 5.51 -11.60
N ALA A 105 -14.42 5.23 -11.84
CA ALA A 105 -13.97 3.91 -12.31
C ALA A 105 -14.09 2.81 -11.24
N PHE A 106 -14.13 3.19 -9.97
CA PHE A 106 -14.23 2.27 -8.82
C PHE A 106 -15.64 2.20 -8.22
N GLU A 107 -16.61 2.95 -8.76
CA GLU A 107 -17.99 2.87 -8.30
C GLU A 107 -18.62 1.51 -8.62
N GLY A 108 -19.48 1.03 -7.69
CA GLY A 108 -19.97 -0.35 -7.63
C GLY A 108 -20.51 -0.97 -8.90
N GLY A 109 -21.11 -0.18 -9.79
CA GLY A 109 -21.60 -0.65 -11.11
C GLY A 109 -20.44 -1.02 -12.03
N ARG A 110 -19.46 -0.14 -12.18
CA ARG A 110 -18.35 -0.34 -13.13
C ARG A 110 -17.45 -1.50 -12.78
N LEU A 111 -17.15 -1.72 -11.49
CA LEU A 111 -16.40 -2.90 -11.05
C LEU A 111 -17.12 -4.20 -11.40
N ARG A 112 -18.45 -4.20 -11.30
CA ARG A 112 -19.26 -5.36 -11.68
C ARG A 112 -19.25 -5.60 -13.20
N ASP A 113 -19.32 -4.52 -13.98
CA ASP A 113 -19.30 -4.59 -15.44
C ASP A 113 -17.95 -5.07 -16.00
N THR A 114 -16.84 -4.73 -15.31
CA THR A 114 -15.48 -5.17 -15.69
C THR A 114 -15.13 -6.58 -15.22
N PHE A 115 -15.90 -7.15 -14.28
CA PHE A 115 -15.63 -8.49 -13.73
C PHE A 115 -15.50 -9.60 -14.79
N PRO A 116 -16.35 -9.68 -15.83
CA PRO A 116 -16.19 -10.69 -16.88
C PRO A 116 -14.84 -10.62 -17.59
N ALA A 117 -14.34 -9.41 -17.87
CA ALA A 117 -13.03 -9.21 -18.49
C ALA A 117 -11.89 -9.63 -17.54
N MET A 118 -11.99 -9.26 -16.28
CA MET A 118 -11.02 -9.67 -15.24
C MET A 118 -11.00 -11.20 -15.09
N TRP A 119 -12.17 -11.83 -15.10
CA TRP A 119 -12.29 -13.28 -15.02
C TRP A 119 -11.65 -13.96 -16.24
N ALA A 120 -11.93 -13.47 -17.45
CA ALA A 120 -11.35 -14.01 -18.69
C ALA A 120 -9.82 -13.87 -18.71
N ALA A 121 -9.27 -12.73 -18.24
CA ALA A 121 -7.84 -12.54 -18.13
C ALA A 121 -7.21 -13.53 -17.13
N GLY A 122 -7.87 -13.75 -15.98
CA GLY A 122 -7.45 -14.74 -14.99
C GLY A 122 -7.45 -16.17 -15.54
N GLN A 123 -8.50 -16.56 -16.27
CA GLN A 123 -8.57 -17.88 -16.91
C GLN A 123 -7.44 -18.05 -17.96
N ALA A 124 -7.23 -17.04 -18.79
CA ALA A 124 -6.15 -17.07 -19.79
C ALA A 124 -4.76 -17.17 -19.14
N ALA A 125 -4.54 -16.52 -17.99
CA ALA A 125 -3.31 -16.69 -17.22
C ALA A 125 -3.17 -18.11 -16.67
N CYS A 126 -4.23 -18.70 -16.12
CA CYS A 126 -4.22 -20.08 -15.65
C CYS A 126 -3.90 -21.07 -16.77
N ASP A 127 -4.45 -20.86 -17.98
CA ASP A 127 -4.23 -21.72 -19.13
C ASP A 127 -2.77 -21.64 -19.63
N ARG A 128 -2.12 -20.47 -19.50
CA ARG A 128 -0.69 -20.30 -19.83
C ARG A 128 0.24 -20.93 -18.79
N ILE A 129 -0.15 -20.89 -17.52
CA ILE A 129 0.62 -21.45 -16.40
C ILE A 129 0.47 -22.99 -16.36
N GLY A 130 0.66 -23.71 -17.38
CA GLY A 130 0.57 -25.16 -17.39
C GLY A 130 1.46 -25.88 -16.36
N PRO A 131 1.52 -27.22 -16.37
CA PRO A 131 2.39 -27.97 -15.47
C PRO A 131 3.86 -27.72 -15.85
N GLY A 132 4.60 -27.03 -14.99
CA GLY A 132 6.02 -26.73 -15.23
C GLY A 132 6.50 -25.49 -14.48
N GLU A 133 7.74 -25.10 -14.74
CA GLU A 133 8.30 -23.84 -14.23
C GLU A 133 7.86 -22.71 -15.16
N VAL A 134 7.35 -21.62 -14.57
CA VAL A 134 6.96 -20.40 -15.28
C VAL A 134 7.59 -19.18 -14.63
N GLU A 135 7.83 -18.17 -15.44
CA GLU A 135 8.27 -16.86 -14.96
C GLU A 135 7.02 -16.07 -14.49
N VAL A 136 6.82 -16.03 -13.15
CA VAL A 136 5.59 -15.53 -12.52
C VAL A 136 5.40 -14.04 -12.76
N GLU A 137 6.46 -13.23 -12.80
CA GLU A 137 6.38 -11.79 -13.01
C GLU A 137 5.79 -11.47 -14.39
N ALA A 138 6.26 -12.14 -15.43
CA ALA A 138 5.76 -11.96 -16.79
C ALA A 138 4.27 -12.36 -16.90
N GLU A 139 3.89 -13.51 -16.34
CA GLU A 139 2.50 -13.98 -16.40
C GLU A 139 1.54 -13.09 -15.61
N MET A 140 1.95 -12.60 -14.42
CA MET A 140 1.13 -11.66 -13.64
C MET A 140 1.02 -10.30 -14.32
N SER A 141 2.08 -9.82 -14.97
CA SER A 141 2.05 -8.59 -15.77
C SER A 141 1.07 -8.69 -16.93
N HIS A 142 1.06 -9.82 -17.64
CA HIS A 142 0.07 -10.09 -18.70
C HIS A 142 -1.36 -10.17 -18.19
N ALA A 143 -1.58 -10.76 -17.02
CA ALA A 143 -2.91 -10.86 -16.43
C ALA A 143 -3.45 -9.52 -15.93
N ALA A 144 -2.58 -8.58 -15.57
CA ALA A 144 -2.95 -7.27 -15.03
C ALA A 144 -3.08 -6.17 -16.10
N ALA A 145 -2.57 -6.38 -17.32
CA ALA A 145 -2.63 -5.44 -18.44
C ALA A 145 -3.97 -5.54 -19.17
#